data_f765be8c0001e82bfdb6f9c310d5b922
#
_entry.id   f765be8c0001e82bfdb6f9c310d5b922
#
_cell.length_a   1.000
_cell.length_b   1.000
_cell.length_c   1.000
_cell.angle_alpha   90.00
_cell.angle_beta   90.00
_cell.angle_gamma   90.00
#
_symmetry.space_group_name_H-M   'P 1'
#
loop_
_entity.id
_entity.type
_entity.pdbx_description
1 polymer ?
#
loop_
_entity_poly.entity_id
_entity_poly.type
_entity_poly.pdbx_seq_one_letter_code
_entity_poly.pdbx_strand_id
1 'polypeptide(L)'
;MKKIYISFVLIFNTFISADEISVDEMVNFIIQEQFLSQQEDTMKNTMYTMMESMGLNVKSKAMSDFLDPLINEYLNNVEKKVPALYKDIYSDDEILALYNFMKTQEGISINKKQSVMTEKTMLMVSEDAVKLSESIGIAFQENPELIQSLMK
;
A
#
# COMPACT_ATOMS: atom_id res chain seq x y z
N MET A 1 41.95 -34.50 51.54
CA MET A 1 40.64 -34.69 50.88
C MET A 1 40.00 -33.30 50.70
N LYS A 2 40.05 -32.76 49.49
CA LYS A 2 39.45 -31.45 49.16
C LYS A 2 38.01 -31.69 48.75
N LYS A 3 37.05 -31.15 49.50
CA LYS A 3 35.62 -31.18 49.13
C LYS A 3 35.35 -30.10 48.11
N ILE A 4 34.99 -30.50 46.87
CA ILE A 4 34.52 -29.63 45.80
C ILE A 4 33.04 -29.37 46.03
N TYR A 5 32.66 -28.13 46.33
CA TYR A 5 31.28 -27.70 46.35
C TYR A 5 30.90 -27.29 44.93
N ILE A 6 30.06 -28.09 44.29
CA ILE A 6 29.44 -27.71 43.01
C ILE A 6 28.23 -26.83 43.36
N SER A 7 28.39 -25.52 43.16
CA SER A 7 27.25 -24.58 43.21
C SER A 7 26.44 -24.73 41.96
N PHE A 8 25.25 -25.30 42.12
CA PHE A 8 24.24 -25.38 41.04
C PHE A 8 23.58 -24.00 40.96
N VAL A 9 24.03 -23.19 39.98
CA VAL A 9 23.37 -21.92 39.65
C VAL A 9 22.11 -22.27 38.86
N LEU A 10 20.96 -22.24 39.54
CA LEU A 10 19.64 -22.25 38.89
C LEU A 10 19.48 -20.92 38.12
N ILE A 11 19.72 -20.97 36.83
CA ILE A 11 19.32 -19.88 35.93
C ILE A 11 17.80 -19.96 35.85
N PHE A 12 17.11 -19.14 36.62
CA PHE A 12 15.71 -18.82 36.38
C PHE A 12 15.65 -18.07 35.07
N ASN A 13 15.35 -18.79 33.96
CA ASN A 13 14.80 -18.18 32.78
C ASN A 13 13.45 -17.59 33.19
N THR A 14 13.44 -16.33 33.56
CA THR A 14 12.22 -15.52 33.50
C THR A 14 11.82 -15.48 32.05
N PHE A 15 10.91 -16.35 31.65
CA PHE A 15 10.10 -16.12 30.47
C PHE A 15 9.37 -14.81 30.74
N ILE A 16 9.93 -13.71 30.25
CA ILE A 16 9.18 -12.50 29.98
C ILE A 16 8.19 -12.96 28.93
N SER A 17 6.93 -13.11 29.30
CA SER A 17 5.84 -13.19 28.34
C SER A 17 5.95 -11.90 27.54
N ALA A 18 6.59 -11.98 26.37
CA ALA A 18 6.35 -11.00 25.35
C ALA A 18 4.84 -11.12 25.09
N ASP A 19 4.08 -10.07 25.37
CA ASP A 19 2.67 -10.00 24.98
C ASP A 19 2.63 -10.43 23.52
N GLU A 20 1.97 -11.57 23.28
CA GLU A 20 1.89 -12.14 21.94
C GLU A 20 1.05 -11.17 21.13
N ILE A 21 1.70 -10.41 20.25
CA ILE A 21 1.02 -9.40 19.44
C ILE A 21 -0.11 -10.07 18.65
N SER A 22 -1.29 -9.55 18.74
CA SER A 22 -2.45 -10.11 18.07
C SER A 22 -2.39 -9.93 16.55
N VAL A 23 -3.07 -10.81 15.81
CA VAL A 23 -3.20 -10.70 14.35
C VAL A 23 -3.80 -9.33 13.96
N ASP A 24 -4.76 -8.84 14.73
CA ASP A 24 -5.36 -7.53 14.49
C ASP A 24 -4.35 -6.38 14.63
N GLU A 25 -3.48 -6.43 15.63
CA GLU A 25 -2.42 -5.42 15.80
C GLU A 25 -1.38 -5.50 14.69
N MET A 26 -1.01 -6.70 14.24
CA MET A 26 -0.10 -6.89 13.11
C MET A 26 -0.71 -6.31 11.82
N VAL A 27 -1.97 -6.63 11.53
CA VAL A 27 -2.68 -6.11 10.36
C VAL A 27 -2.80 -4.59 10.41
N ASN A 28 -3.17 -4.01 11.54
CA ASN A 28 -3.24 -2.56 11.71
C ASN A 28 -1.88 -1.89 11.48
N PHE A 29 -0.79 -2.45 12.00
CA PHE A 29 0.56 -1.97 11.72
C PHE A 29 0.90 -2.00 10.23
N ILE A 30 0.61 -3.12 9.54
CA ILE A 30 0.85 -3.26 8.10
C ILE A 30 0.07 -2.19 7.31
N ILE A 31 -1.19 -1.97 7.65
CA ILE A 31 -2.05 -0.98 6.97
C ILE A 31 -1.53 0.43 7.19
N GLN A 32 -1.14 0.79 8.41
CA GLN A 32 -0.57 2.10 8.73
C GLN A 32 0.68 2.35 7.89
N GLU A 33 1.59 1.38 7.80
CA GLU A 33 2.84 1.52 7.07
C GLU A 33 2.66 1.48 5.54
N GLN A 34 1.78 0.62 5.01
CA GLN A 34 1.61 0.44 3.56
C GLN A 34 0.66 1.43 2.92
N PHE A 35 -0.41 1.80 3.62
CA PHE A 35 -1.49 2.59 3.04
C PHE A 35 -1.56 4.00 3.62
N LEU A 36 -1.72 4.12 4.93
CA LEU A 36 -2.13 5.40 5.49
C LEU A 36 -0.99 6.42 5.53
N SER A 37 0.24 5.99 5.83
CA SER A 37 1.39 6.90 5.92
C SER A 37 1.83 7.51 4.58
N GLN A 38 1.49 6.87 3.46
CA GLN A 38 1.91 7.31 2.12
C GLN A 38 0.74 7.81 1.26
N GLN A 39 -0.46 7.31 1.51
CA GLN A 39 -1.62 7.64 0.68
C GLN A 39 -2.28 8.96 1.03
N GLU A 40 -2.18 9.44 2.26
CA GLU A 40 -2.75 10.74 2.63
C GLU A 40 -2.14 11.85 1.78
N ASP A 41 -0.81 11.96 1.75
CA ASP A 41 -0.11 12.99 0.97
C ASP A 41 -0.32 12.80 -0.53
N THR A 42 -0.25 11.55 -1.02
CA THR A 42 -0.47 11.26 -2.44
C THR A 42 -1.89 11.59 -2.86
N MET A 43 -2.89 11.24 -2.06
CA MET A 43 -4.28 11.54 -2.35
C MET A 43 -4.56 13.03 -2.28
N LYS A 44 -4.08 13.73 -1.26
CA LYS A 44 -4.17 15.19 -1.18
C LYS A 44 -3.58 15.82 -2.44
N ASN A 45 -2.34 15.51 -2.76
CA ASN A 45 -1.67 16.05 -3.93
C ASN A 45 -2.44 15.77 -5.23
N THR A 46 -2.93 14.55 -5.41
CA THR A 46 -3.70 14.16 -6.61
C THR A 46 -5.01 14.95 -6.70
N MET A 47 -5.77 15.04 -5.61
CA MET A 47 -7.04 15.77 -5.59
C MET A 47 -6.84 17.27 -5.79
N TYR A 48 -5.84 17.86 -5.14
CA TYR A 48 -5.51 19.27 -5.34
C TYR A 48 -5.06 19.56 -6.78
N THR A 49 -4.21 18.72 -7.38
CA THR A 49 -3.80 18.86 -8.79
C THR A 49 -4.99 18.73 -9.73
N MET A 50 -5.90 17.78 -9.48
CA MET A 50 -7.13 17.64 -10.27
C MET A 50 -8.00 18.89 -10.18
N MET A 51 -8.22 19.44 -8.99
CA MET A 51 -9.00 20.67 -8.81
C MET A 51 -8.33 21.88 -9.47
N GLU A 52 -7.01 21.98 -9.39
CA GLU A 52 -6.23 23.03 -10.07
C GLU A 52 -6.39 22.94 -11.60
N SER A 53 -6.38 21.74 -12.17
CA SER A 53 -6.60 21.52 -13.60
C SER A 53 -8.00 21.93 -14.06
N MET A 54 -8.97 21.94 -13.15
CA MET A 54 -10.33 22.45 -13.37
C MET A 54 -10.42 23.98 -13.21
N GLY A 55 -9.31 24.66 -12.97
CA GLY A 55 -9.25 26.11 -12.80
C GLY A 55 -9.66 26.62 -11.40
N LEU A 56 -9.72 25.74 -10.41
CA LEU A 56 -10.08 26.11 -9.04
C LEU A 56 -8.86 26.59 -8.25
N ASN A 57 -9.08 27.55 -7.33
CA ASN A 57 -8.02 28.05 -6.46
C ASN A 57 -7.76 27.08 -5.31
N VAL A 58 -6.83 26.15 -5.53
CA VAL A 58 -6.46 25.11 -4.55
C VAL A 58 -5.71 25.61 -3.33
N LYS A 59 -5.20 26.86 -3.35
CA LYS A 59 -4.52 27.47 -2.20
C LYS A 59 -5.47 28.21 -1.27
N SER A 60 -6.76 28.23 -1.59
CA SER A 60 -7.75 28.91 -0.76
C SER A 60 -8.09 28.06 0.49
N LYS A 61 -8.35 28.75 1.60
CA LYS A 61 -8.86 28.09 2.82
C LYS A 61 -10.17 27.33 2.54
N ALA A 62 -11.03 27.87 1.69
CA ALA A 62 -12.28 27.22 1.32
C ALA A 62 -12.07 25.86 0.63
N MET A 63 -10.99 25.71 -0.14
CA MET A 63 -10.66 24.43 -0.77
C MET A 63 -10.21 23.40 0.27
N SER A 64 -9.33 23.74 1.20
CA SER A 64 -8.93 22.83 2.27
C SER A 64 -10.09 22.49 3.21
N ASP A 65 -10.92 23.45 3.58
CA ASP A 65 -12.12 23.23 4.40
C ASP A 65 -13.12 22.26 3.70
N PHE A 66 -13.10 22.20 2.37
CA PHE A 66 -13.94 21.30 1.58
C PHE A 66 -13.31 19.92 1.38
N LEU A 67 -12.03 19.85 0.95
CA LEU A 67 -11.40 18.58 0.56
C LEU A 67 -10.88 17.77 1.74
N ASP A 68 -10.28 18.40 2.74
CA ASP A 68 -9.66 17.67 3.85
C ASP A 68 -10.64 16.78 4.62
N PRO A 69 -11.89 17.19 4.92
CA PRO A 69 -12.87 16.31 5.55
C PRO A 69 -13.22 15.08 4.69
N LEU A 70 -13.34 15.25 3.36
CA LEU A 70 -13.67 14.15 2.44
C LEU A 70 -12.53 13.15 2.34
N ILE A 71 -11.29 13.63 2.28
CA ILE A 71 -10.10 12.78 2.28
C ILE A 71 -10.00 12.01 3.60
N ASN A 72 -10.21 12.69 4.73
CA ASN A 72 -10.18 12.05 6.04
C ASN A 72 -11.29 10.99 6.20
N GLU A 73 -12.49 11.25 5.71
CA GLU A 73 -13.58 10.27 5.69
C GLU A 73 -13.21 9.04 4.86
N TYR A 74 -12.62 9.24 3.69
CA TYR A 74 -12.13 8.16 2.85
C TYR A 74 -11.07 7.30 3.57
N LEU A 75 -10.06 7.94 4.16
CA LEU A 75 -8.99 7.24 4.90
C LEU A 75 -9.53 6.46 6.09
N ASN A 76 -10.46 7.03 6.85
CA ASN A 76 -11.16 6.35 7.95
C ASN A 76 -11.95 5.12 7.45
N ASN A 77 -12.55 5.19 6.26
CA ASN A 77 -13.25 4.07 5.67
C ASN A 77 -12.29 2.96 5.22
N VAL A 78 -11.12 3.32 4.70
CA VAL A 78 -10.04 2.38 4.37
C VAL A 78 -9.56 1.68 5.64
N GLU A 79 -9.23 2.43 6.69
CA GLU A 79 -8.79 1.89 7.97
C GLU A 79 -9.77 0.89 8.58
N LYS A 80 -11.07 1.11 8.42
CA LYS A 80 -12.11 0.20 8.94
C LYS A 80 -12.31 -1.07 8.11
N LYS A 81 -12.12 -1.00 6.79
CA LYS A 81 -12.48 -2.09 5.87
C LYS A 81 -11.31 -2.98 5.50
N VAL A 82 -10.13 -2.40 5.35
CA VAL A 82 -8.93 -3.13 4.88
C VAL A 82 -8.47 -4.23 5.83
N PRO A 83 -8.58 -4.10 7.18
CA PRO A 83 -8.22 -5.20 8.07
C PRO A 83 -8.98 -6.50 7.81
N ALA A 84 -10.27 -6.39 7.53
CA ALA A 84 -11.09 -7.56 7.21
C ALA A 84 -10.63 -8.24 5.92
N LEU A 85 -10.27 -7.44 4.90
CA LEU A 85 -9.75 -7.94 3.63
C LEU A 85 -8.41 -8.66 3.79
N TYR A 86 -7.51 -8.14 4.64
CA TYR A 86 -6.23 -8.82 4.92
C TYR A 86 -6.45 -10.20 5.54
N LYS A 87 -7.34 -10.31 6.52
CA LYS A 87 -7.66 -11.58 7.19
C LYS A 87 -8.44 -12.57 6.31
N ASP A 88 -9.11 -12.09 5.27
CA ASP A 88 -9.79 -12.92 4.28
C ASP A 88 -8.83 -13.52 3.25
N ILE A 89 -7.77 -12.76 2.89
CA ILE A 89 -6.82 -13.12 1.83
C ILE A 89 -5.60 -13.89 2.37
N TYR A 90 -5.08 -13.46 3.53
CA TYR A 90 -3.82 -13.98 4.10
C TYR A 90 -4.09 -14.84 5.33
N SER A 91 -3.34 -15.92 5.48
CA SER A 91 -3.27 -16.69 6.72
C SER A 91 -2.54 -15.91 7.83
N ASP A 92 -2.75 -16.31 9.08
CA ASP A 92 -2.07 -15.70 10.24
C ASP A 92 -0.54 -15.77 10.12
N ASP A 93 0.00 -16.88 9.60
CA ASP A 93 1.45 -17.06 9.36
C ASP A 93 1.98 -16.10 8.31
N GLU A 94 1.23 -15.84 7.24
CA GLU A 94 1.59 -14.86 6.19
C GLU A 94 1.52 -13.42 6.73
N ILE A 95 0.51 -13.10 7.54
CA ILE A 95 0.40 -11.81 8.23
C ILE A 95 1.61 -11.61 9.16
N LEU A 96 1.96 -12.61 9.95
CA LEU A 96 3.14 -12.57 10.83
C LEU A 96 4.44 -12.38 10.04
N ALA A 97 4.60 -13.09 8.93
CA ALA A 97 5.78 -12.97 8.06
C ALA A 97 5.88 -11.55 7.47
N LEU A 98 4.77 -11.01 6.95
CA LEU A 98 4.70 -9.66 6.40
C LEU A 98 4.98 -8.60 7.48
N TYR A 99 4.37 -8.73 8.65
CA TYR A 99 4.60 -7.86 9.80
C TYR A 99 6.08 -7.82 10.19
N ASN A 100 6.71 -8.99 10.33
CA ASN A 100 8.12 -9.09 10.68
C ASN A 100 9.02 -8.47 9.60
N PHE A 101 8.73 -8.71 8.32
CA PHE A 101 9.43 -8.09 7.21
C PHE A 101 9.32 -6.56 7.24
N MET A 102 8.11 -6.04 7.43
CA MET A 102 7.84 -4.60 7.46
C MET A 102 8.56 -3.87 8.61
N LYS A 103 8.95 -4.58 9.67
CA LYS A 103 9.74 -4.01 10.78
C LYS A 103 11.24 -3.96 10.51
N THR A 104 11.73 -4.62 9.47
CA THR A 104 13.14 -4.56 9.08
C THR A 104 13.46 -3.25 8.35
N GLN A 105 14.74 -2.85 8.33
CA GLN A 105 15.17 -1.68 7.57
C GLN A 105 14.93 -1.87 6.06
N GLU A 106 15.14 -3.08 5.56
CA GLU A 106 14.87 -3.48 4.18
C GLU A 106 13.38 -3.37 3.86
N GLY A 107 12.51 -3.89 4.72
CA GLY A 107 11.06 -3.82 4.57
C GLY A 107 10.56 -2.38 4.51
N ILE A 108 10.99 -1.53 5.44
CA ILE A 108 10.69 -0.09 5.45
C ILE A 108 11.19 0.58 4.16
N SER A 109 12.42 0.27 3.73
CA SER A 109 13.01 0.84 2.51
C SER A 109 12.27 0.41 1.25
N ILE A 110 11.90 -0.86 1.14
CA ILE A 110 11.16 -1.41 0.00
C ILE A 110 9.76 -0.80 -0.04
N ASN A 111 9.07 -0.75 1.10
CA ASN A 111 7.73 -0.17 1.19
C ASN A 111 7.70 1.28 0.71
N LYS A 112 8.64 2.12 1.15
CA LYS A 112 8.77 3.51 0.68
C LYS A 112 9.01 3.64 -0.83
N LYS A 113 9.64 2.65 -1.45
CA LYS A 113 9.90 2.63 -2.89
C LYS A 113 8.73 2.05 -3.71
N GLN A 114 7.83 1.33 -3.06
CA GLN A 114 6.70 0.67 -3.73
C GLN A 114 5.79 1.67 -4.44
N SER A 115 5.47 2.78 -3.80
CA SER A 115 4.65 3.86 -4.39
C SER A 115 5.31 4.46 -5.63
N VAL A 116 6.60 4.77 -5.56
CA VAL A 116 7.38 5.30 -6.69
C VAL A 116 7.45 4.28 -7.84
N MET A 117 7.61 2.99 -7.49
CA MET A 117 7.65 1.91 -8.48
C MET A 117 6.29 1.76 -9.18
N THR A 118 5.21 1.82 -8.42
CA THR A 118 3.83 1.76 -8.95
C THR A 118 3.55 2.95 -9.88
N GLU A 119 3.87 4.16 -9.46
CA GLU A 119 3.71 5.37 -10.27
C GLU A 119 4.47 5.27 -11.60
N LYS A 120 5.76 4.93 -11.56
CA LYS A 120 6.58 4.78 -12.77
C LYS A 120 6.07 3.67 -13.68
N THR A 121 5.61 2.55 -13.10
CA THR A 121 5.04 1.46 -13.89
C THR A 121 3.74 1.89 -14.57
N MET A 122 2.87 2.62 -13.86
CA MET A 122 1.63 3.14 -14.44
C MET A 122 1.89 4.12 -15.61
N LEU A 123 2.87 5.03 -15.46
CA LEU A 123 3.25 5.94 -16.53
C LEU A 123 3.74 5.16 -17.76
N MET A 124 4.65 4.22 -17.57
CA MET A 124 5.19 3.38 -18.66
C MET A 124 4.08 2.58 -19.35
N VAL A 125 3.20 1.94 -18.59
CA VAL A 125 2.06 1.18 -19.15
C VAL A 125 1.09 2.09 -19.89
N SER A 126 0.84 3.30 -19.38
CA SER A 126 -0.02 4.28 -20.04
C SER A 126 0.54 4.73 -21.39
N GLU A 127 1.85 5.02 -21.46
CA GLU A 127 2.52 5.38 -22.72
C GLU A 127 2.45 4.24 -23.75
N ASP A 128 2.66 3.00 -23.30
CA ASP A 128 2.60 1.83 -24.19
C ASP A 128 1.16 1.51 -24.62
N ALA A 129 0.17 1.75 -23.75
CA ALA A 129 -1.24 1.62 -24.11
C ALA A 129 -1.67 2.63 -25.20
N VAL A 130 -1.15 3.86 -25.17
CA VAL A 130 -1.37 4.85 -26.22
C VAL A 130 -0.78 4.35 -27.55
N LYS A 131 0.48 3.90 -27.58
CA LYS A 131 1.12 3.35 -28.78
C LYS A 131 0.38 2.14 -29.34
N LEU A 132 -0.10 1.25 -28.44
CA LEU A 132 -0.92 0.10 -28.84
C LEU A 132 -2.23 0.55 -29.50
N SER A 133 -2.91 1.55 -28.91
CA SER A 133 -4.15 2.10 -29.45
C SER A 133 -3.94 2.72 -30.85
N GLU A 134 -2.85 3.48 -31.05
CA GLU A 134 -2.44 4.01 -32.33
C GLU A 134 -2.18 2.89 -33.35
N SER A 135 -1.45 1.85 -32.97
CA SER A 135 -1.14 0.70 -33.84
C SER A 135 -2.41 -0.05 -34.25
N ILE A 136 -3.36 -0.22 -33.33
CA ILE A 136 -4.68 -0.81 -33.63
C ILE A 136 -5.45 0.08 -34.61
N GLY A 137 -5.43 1.40 -34.43
CA GLY A 137 -6.05 2.36 -35.32
C GLY A 137 -5.49 2.27 -36.74
N ILE A 138 -4.17 2.20 -36.87
CA ILE A 138 -3.48 2.03 -38.17
C ILE A 138 -3.86 0.69 -38.83
N ALA A 139 -3.82 -0.40 -38.06
CA ALA A 139 -4.19 -1.73 -38.56
C ALA A 139 -5.63 -1.78 -39.10
N PHE A 140 -6.57 -1.10 -38.46
CA PHE A 140 -7.95 -0.98 -38.95
C PHE A 140 -8.07 -0.12 -40.22
N GLN A 141 -7.27 0.94 -40.34
CA GLN A 141 -7.24 1.76 -41.57
C GLN A 141 -6.66 0.99 -42.75
N GLU A 142 -5.59 0.21 -42.51
CA GLU A 142 -4.93 -0.58 -43.56
C GLU A 142 -5.71 -1.84 -43.96
N ASN A 143 -6.55 -2.38 -43.07
CA ASN A 143 -7.34 -3.59 -43.31
C ASN A 143 -8.83 -3.42 -42.98
N PRO A 144 -9.59 -2.72 -43.84
CA PRO A 144 -11.05 -2.52 -43.61
C PRO A 144 -11.83 -3.83 -43.51
N GLU A 145 -11.38 -4.90 -44.19
CA GLU A 145 -12.00 -6.23 -44.11
C GLU A 145 -11.90 -6.85 -42.72
N LEU A 146 -10.87 -6.51 -41.95
CA LEU A 146 -10.72 -6.95 -40.58
C LEU A 146 -11.88 -6.45 -39.72
N ILE A 147 -12.25 -5.19 -39.85
CA ILE A 147 -13.41 -4.61 -39.12
C ILE A 147 -14.69 -5.37 -39.44
N GLN A 148 -14.94 -5.65 -40.74
CA GLN A 148 -16.13 -6.40 -41.12
C GLN A 148 -16.16 -7.83 -40.58
N SER A 149 -14.99 -8.46 -40.41
CA SER A 149 -14.89 -9.80 -39.84
C SER A 149 -15.13 -9.83 -38.31
N LEU A 150 -14.77 -8.75 -37.61
CA LEU A 150 -14.94 -8.61 -36.15
C LEU A 150 -16.36 -8.18 -35.75
N MET A 151 -17.16 -7.66 -36.71
CA MET A 151 -18.54 -7.22 -36.49
C MET A 151 -19.59 -8.32 -36.76
N LYS A 152 -19.18 -9.53 -37.15
CA LYS A 152 -20.03 -10.72 -37.37
C LYS A 152 -20.03 -11.63 -36.15
#